data_c2d7dc5fcbf0299ccaa115a8df095269
#
_entry.id   c2d7dc5fcbf0299ccaa115a8df095269
#
_cell.length_a   1.000
_cell.length_b   1.000
_cell.length_c   1.000
_cell.angle_alpha   90.00
_cell.angle_beta   90.00
_cell.angle_gamma   90.00
#
_symmetry.space_group_name_H-M   'P 1'
#
loop_
_entity.id
_entity.type
_entity.pdbx_description
1 polymer ?
#
loop_
_entity_poly.entity_id
_entity_poly.type
_entity_poly.pdbx_seq_one_letter_code
_entity_poly.pdbx_strand_id
1 'polypeptide(L)'
;MPKIEVLYCVLDGDILHIAEHLPPPRPDVAYLVAWQQRGGEEQNAPGELLQREDVKILVHKSIGLSKNRNFALANATGDLLILADADNIYIYEYFDRLLAAAAAQPEADILLFQAITPEGNLLKNYPEDSCTYADRPRGCSFSSWDIVLRGRAALPRFDERFGLGAAHLSCGEEEIFLEEASRGGCRIVYTPQVIVATRAATTGDRFWSDPKVRRAKGAVLCYMHGAAGAALRCLKFAAVQGKAPLALRIKAFRDMAWGIWYSFTTSARPLSRNTKPPLPK
;
A
#
# COMPACT_ATOMS: atom_id res chain seq x y z
N MET A 1 11.42 23.66 3.88
CA MET A 1 10.28 22.79 4.22
C MET A 1 10.63 21.40 3.74
N PRO A 2 10.15 20.31 4.39
CA PRO A 2 10.36 18.97 3.89
C PRO A 2 9.66 18.82 2.54
N LYS A 3 10.32 18.10 1.61
CA LYS A 3 9.79 17.85 0.27
C LYS A 3 8.88 16.61 0.30
N ILE A 4 7.64 16.78 -0.12
CA ILE A 4 6.71 15.68 -0.36
C ILE A 4 6.97 15.11 -1.75
N GLU A 5 6.99 13.78 -1.87
CA GLU A 5 7.01 13.10 -3.16
C GLU A 5 5.89 12.05 -3.20
N VAL A 6 4.94 12.25 -4.12
CA VAL A 6 3.82 11.32 -4.34
C VAL A 6 4.27 10.27 -5.35
N LEU A 7 4.24 8.99 -4.93
CA LEU A 7 4.71 7.86 -5.70
C LEU A 7 3.52 7.13 -6.34
N TYR A 8 3.19 7.50 -7.56
CA TYR A 8 2.17 6.81 -8.34
C TYR A 8 2.72 5.50 -8.92
N CYS A 9 2.09 4.39 -8.56
CA CYS A 9 2.45 3.05 -9.04
C CYS A 9 1.40 2.56 -10.02
N VAL A 10 1.62 2.75 -11.32
CA VAL A 10 0.61 2.52 -12.36
C VAL A 10 1.02 1.45 -13.36
N LEU A 11 0.03 0.85 -14.01
CA LEU A 11 0.20 -0.20 -14.99
C LEU A 11 -0.46 0.19 -16.31
N ASP A 12 0.26 0.06 -17.42
CA ASP A 12 -0.24 0.28 -18.78
C ASP A 12 -1.04 1.61 -18.90
N GLY A 13 -2.30 1.56 -19.33
CA GLY A 13 -3.15 2.72 -19.55
C GLY A 13 -3.59 3.50 -18.31
N ASP A 14 -3.36 2.99 -17.10
CA ASP A 14 -3.77 3.68 -15.85
C ASP A 14 -3.06 5.02 -15.68
N ILE A 15 -1.92 5.25 -16.36
CA ILE A 15 -1.21 6.54 -16.36
C ILE A 15 -2.09 7.69 -16.86
N LEU A 16 -3.08 7.44 -17.71
CA LEU A 16 -4.00 8.45 -18.24
C LEU A 16 -4.82 9.11 -17.13
N HIS A 17 -5.17 8.35 -16.08
CA HIS A 17 -5.97 8.87 -14.97
C HIS A 17 -5.21 9.83 -14.05
N ILE A 18 -3.88 9.74 -14.03
CA ILE A 18 -3.07 10.65 -13.19
C ILE A 18 -3.22 12.09 -13.66
N ALA A 19 -3.17 12.32 -14.97
CA ALA A 19 -3.24 13.67 -15.53
C ALA A 19 -4.54 14.41 -15.13
N GLU A 20 -5.64 13.68 -15.00
CA GLU A 20 -6.96 14.21 -14.64
C GLU A 20 -7.05 14.70 -13.17
N HIS A 21 -6.16 14.20 -12.29
CA HIS A 21 -6.29 14.35 -10.83
C HIS A 21 -5.11 15.09 -10.17
N LEU A 22 -4.06 15.41 -10.93
CA LEU A 22 -2.94 16.17 -10.38
C LEU A 22 -3.35 17.62 -10.07
N PRO A 23 -3.17 18.08 -8.82
CA PRO A 23 -3.38 19.49 -8.52
C PRO A 23 -2.34 20.37 -9.25
N PRO A 24 -2.54 21.70 -9.31
CA PRO A 24 -1.55 22.62 -9.83
C PRO A 24 -0.16 22.41 -9.16
N PRO A 25 0.96 22.79 -9.81
CA PRO A 25 2.28 22.63 -9.22
C PRO A 25 2.44 23.38 -7.90
N ARG A 26 3.12 22.73 -6.93
CA ARG A 26 3.44 23.32 -5.63
C ARG A 26 4.93 23.11 -5.36
N PRO A 27 5.70 24.13 -4.92
CA PRO A 27 7.16 24.06 -4.85
C PRO A 27 7.73 22.97 -3.92
N ASP A 28 6.98 22.56 -2.90
CA ASP A 28 7.37 21.54 -1.93
C ASP A 28 6.78 20.15 -2.23
N VAL A 29 6.08 19.97 -3.38
CA VAL A 29 5.49 18.71 -3.81
C VAL A 29 6.06 18.31 -5.18
N ALA A 30 6.45 17.05 -5.30
CA ALA A 30 6.85 16.43 -6.56
C ALA A 30 6.13 15.09 -6.75
N TYR A 31 6.09 14.61 -7.97
CA TYR A 31 5.42 13.38 -8.35
C TYR A 31 6.40 12.44 -9.05
N LEU A 32 6.50 11.21 -8.57
CA LEU A 32 7.21 10.12 -9.24
C LEU A 32 6.17 9.14 -9.77
N VAL A 33 6.11 8.98 -11.07
CA VAL A 33 5.25 7.98 -11.72
C VAL A 33 6.10 6.77 -12.08
N ALA A 34 5.96 5.70 -11.31
CA ALA A 34 6.56 4.40 -11.60
C ALA A 34 5.60 3.64 -12.54
N TRP A 35 5.91 3.68 -13.81
CA TRP A 35 5.02 3.17 -14.85
C TRP A 35 5.45 1.79 -15.33
N GLN A 36 4.68 0.78 -14.94
CA GLN A 36 4.84 -0.58 -15.44
C GLN A 36 4.18 -0.73 -16.81
N GLN A 37 4.94 -1.25 -17.78
CA GLN A 37 4.43 -1.67 -19.08
C GLN A 37 4.59 -3.19 -19.23
N ARG A 38 3.47 -3.91 -19.47
CA ARG A 38 3.49 -5.38 -19.60
C ARG A 38 4.20 -5.88 -20.87
N GLY A 39 4.46 -5.00 -21.79
CA GLY A 39 4.99 -5.31 -23.13
C GLY A 39 3.87 -5.27 -24.20
N GLY A 40 4.24 -5.16 -25.45
CA GLY A 40 3.37 -4.87 -26.58
C GLY A 40 3.84 -3.61 -27.28
N GLU A 41 2.94 -2.83 -27.83
CA GLU A 41 3.28 -1.52 -28.38
C GLU A 41 3.75 -0.58 -27.28
N GLU A 42 4.81 0.20 -27.53
CA GLU A 42 5.29 1.22 -26.62
C GLU A 42 4.19 2.26 -26.42
N GLN A 43 3.75 2.40 -25.17
CA GLN A 43 2.77 3.43 -24.81
C GLN A 43 3.52 4.73 -24.53
N ASN A 44 3.01 5.83 -25.06
CA ASN A 44 3.53 7.16 -24.78
C ASN A 44 2.85 7.74 -23.54
N ALA A 45 3.61 8.41 -22.69
CA ALA A 45 3.06 9.14 -21.56
C ALA A 45 2.19 10.32 -22.07
N PRO A 46 1.12 10.68 -21.33
CA PRO A 46 0.29 11.85 -21.66
C PRO A 46 1.13 13.13 -21.75
N GLY A 47 0.91 13.93 -22.82
CA GLY A 47 1.65 15.16 -23.02
C GLY A 47 1.52 16.15 -21.86
N GLU A 48 0.38 16.17 -21.18
CA GLU A 48 0.11 16.99 -20.00
C GLU A 48 1.05 16.64 -18.83
N LEU A 49 1.37 15.36 -18.61
CA LEU A 49 2.34 14.95 -17.60
C LEU A 49 3.77 15.28 -17.99
N LEU A 50 4.10 15.17 -19.31
CA LEU A 50 5.45 15.47 -19.82
C LEU A 50 5.78 16.97 -19.77
N GLN A 51 4.79 17.85 -19.75
CA GLN A 51 4.97 19.31 -19.66
C GLN A 51 5.16 19.80 -18.20
N ARG A 52 4.98 18.93 -17.20
CA ARG A 52 5.10 19.30 -15.80
C ARG A 52 6.53 19.04 -15.29
N GLU A 53 7.20 20.10 -14.83
CA GLU A 53 8.55 20.02 -14.26
C GLU A 53 8.58 19.30 -12.89
N ASP A 54 7.45 19.25 -12.18
CA ASP A 54 7.29 18.57 -10.89
C ASP A 54 6.94 17.08 -11.03
N VAL A 55 6.79 16.55 -12.27
CA VAL A 55 6.48 15.15 -12.57
C VAL A 55 7.68 14.45 -13.20
N LYS A 56 8.10 13.35 -12.59
CA LYS A 56 9.13 12.45 -13.12
C LYS A 56 8.49 11.09 -13.45
N ILE A 57 8.59 10.66 -14.70
CA ILE A 57 8.08 9.37 -15.15
C ILE A 57 9.24 8.40 -15.33
N LEU A 58 9.15 7.23 -14.70
CA LEU A 58 10.11 6.13 -14.83
C LEU A 58 9.39 4.88 -15.35
N VAL A 59 9.75 4.48 -16.56
CA VAL A 59 9.19 3.29 -17.20
C VAL A 59 10.01 2.05 -16.85
N HIS A 60 9.34 0.95 -16.53
CA HIS A 60 10.00 -0.34 -16.41
C HIS A 60 9.11 -1.51 -16.85
N LYS A 61 9.74 -2.55 -17.40
CA LYS A 61 9.05 -3.75 -17.89
C LYS A 61 9.00 -4.79 -16.78
N SER A 62 7.89 -4.80 -16.02
CA SER A 62 7.64 -5.82 -14.99
C SER A 62 6.15 -5.96 -14.73
N ILE A 63 5.75 -6.95 -13.94
CA ILE A 63 4.36 -7.15 -13.50
C ILE A 63 4.34 -7.34 -11.99
N GLY A 64 3.43 -6.65 -11.32
CA GLY A 64 3.15 -6.77 -9.90
C GLY A 64 3.27 -5.45 -9.14
N LEU A 65 2.22 -5.11 -8.41
CA LEU A 65 2.11 -3.84 -7.68
C LEU A 65 3.24 -3.68 -6.64
N SER A 66 3.54 -4.73 -5.87
CA SER A 66 4.64 -4.71 -4.90
C SER A 66 5.99 -4.47 -5.54
N LYS A 67 6.24 -5.03 -6.75
CA LYS A 67 7.46 -4.73 -7.53
C LYS A 67 7.51 -3.26 -7.94
N ASN A 68 6.37 -2.71 -8.37
CA ASN A 68 6.26 -1.32 -8.77
C ASN A 68 6.53 -0.39 -7.59
N ARG A 69 5.92 -0.66 -6.42
CA ARG A 69 6.16 0.10 -5.19
C ARG A 69 7.63 0.03 -4.74
N ASN A 70 8.24 -1.14 -4.82
CA ASN A 70 9.68 -1.29 -4.54
C ASN A 70 10.55 -0.48 -5.51
N PHE A 71 10.19 -0.44 -6.79
CA PHE A 71 10.87 0.36 -7.79
C PHE A 71 10.70 1.86 -7.54
N ALA A 72 9.49 2.31 -7.23
CA ALA A 72 9.21 3.70 -6.86
C ALA A 72 10.02 4.13 -5.64
N LEU A 73 9.99 3.35 -4.56
CA LEU A 73 10.73 3.64 -3.33
C LEU A 73 12.25 3.68 -3.54
N ALA A 74 12.79 2.84 -4.42
CA ALA A 74 14.23 2.84 -4.74
C ALA A 74 14.67 4.11 -5.49
N ASN A 75 13.76 4.77 -6.20
CA ASN A 75 14.02 5.97 -7.00
C ASN A 75 13.52 7.27 -6.36
N ALA A 76 12.81 7.17 -5.24
CA ALA A 76 12.28 8.32 -4.51
C ALA A 76 13.37 9.15 -3.83
N THR A 77 13.18 10.46 -3.82
CA THR A 77 14.13 11.46 -3.28
C THR A 77 13.51 12.39 -2.24
N GLY A 78 12.17 12.34 -2.05
CA GLY A 78 11.45 13.18 -1.11
C GLY A 78 11.75 12.86 0.36
N ASP A 79 11.50 13.83 1.23
CA ASP A 79 11.58 13.64 2.69
C ASP A 79 10.36 12.87 3.22
N LEU A 80 9.19 13.10 2.61
CA LEU A 80 7.92 12.44 2.89
C LEU A 80 7.42 11.80 1.60
N LEU A 81 7.22 10.48 1.62
CA LEU A 81 6.83 9.68 0.46
C LEU A 81 5.41 9.18 0.66
N ILE A 82 4.51 9.52 -0.24
CA ILE A 82 3.12 9.06 -0.26
C ILE A 82 2.99 7.95 -1.30
N LEU A 83 2.48 6.78 -0.93
CA LEU A 83 2.15 5.73 -1.89
C LEU A 83 0.77 6.03 -2.51
N ALA A 84 0.70 6.15 -3.82
CA ALA A 84 -0.51 6.54 -4.54
C ALA A 84 -0.91 5.54 -5.62
N ASP A 85 -2.21 5.33 -5.74
CA ASP A 85 -2.84 4.64 -6.87
C ASP A 85 -3.34 5.71 -7.89
N ALA A 86 -3.61 5.32 -9.15
CA ALA A 86 -3.91 6.25 -10.22
C ALA A 86 -5.17 7.10 -10.02
N ASP A 87 -6.10 6.65 -9.18
CA ASP A 87 -7.37 7.31 -8.87
C ASP A 87 -7.35 8.12 -7.57
N ASN A 88 -6.17 8.31 -6.97
CA ASN A 88 -6.02 9.11 -5.77
C ASN A 88 -6.07 10.60 -6.11
N ILE A 89 -6.89 11.35 -5.38
CA ILE A 89 -7.10 12.79 -5.54
C ILE A 89 -6.49 13.51 -4.35
N TYR A 90 -5.59 14.44 -4.63
CA TYR A 90 -4.94 15.29 -3.64
C TYR A 90 -5.33 16.75 -3.85
N ILE A 91 -5.48 17.48 -2.74
CA ILE A 91 -5.66 18.94 -2.73
C ILE A 91 -4.61 19.56 -1.81
N TYR A 92 -4.39 20.86 -1.90
CA TYR A 92 -3.34 21.55 -1.14
C TYR A 92 -3.49 21.37 0.38
N GLU A 93 -4.72 21.43 0.89
CA GLU A 93 -5.02 21.26 2.30
C GLU A 93 -4.61 19.89 2.84
N TYR A 94 -4.62 18.85 2.00
CA TYR A 94 -4.16 17.52 2.40
C TYR A 94 -2.65 17.49 2.63
N PHE A 95 -1.88 18.17 1.76
CA PHE A 95 -0.44 18.30 1.95
C PHE A 95 -0.11 19.15 3.18
N ASP A 96 -0.86 20.22 3.46
CA ASP A 96 -0.66 21.04 4.65
C ASP A 96 -0.92 20.26 5.94
N ARG A 97 -1.99 19.47 5.99
CA ARG A 97 -2.29 18.56 7.11
C ARG A 97 -1.19 17.52 7.30
N LEU A 98 -0.69 16.92 6.21
CA LEU A 98 0.40 15.98 6.25
C LEU A 98 1.67 16.61 6.81
N LEU A 99 2.06 17.79 6.34
CA LEU A 99 3.24 18.50 6.83
C LEU A 99 3.12 18.84 8.32
N ALA A 100 1.97 19.32 8.77
CA ALA A 100 1.69 19.61 10.17
C ALA A 100 1.80 18.36 11.06
N ALA A 101 1.19 17.25 10.62
CA ALA A 101 1.27 15.97 11.33
C ALA A 101 2.70 15.42 11.38
N ALA A 102 3.44 15.52 10.27
CA ALA A 102 4.83 15.09 10.19
C ALA A 102 5.75 15.93 11.10
N ALA A 103 5.48 17.22 11.22
CA ALA A 103 6.20 18.10 12.15
C ALA A 103 5.89 17.79 13.62
N ALA A 104 4.65 17.43 13.94
CA ALA A 104 4.22 17.03 15.28
C ALA A 104 4.78 15.66 15.70
N GLN A 105 5.20 14.82 14.76
CA GLN A 105 5.73 13.46 14.99
C GLN A 105 7.11 13.27 14.34
N PRO A 106 8.15 14.05 14.73
CA PRO A 106 9.44 14.07 14.07
C PRO A 106 10.17 12.72 14.12
N GLU A 107 9.88 11.90 15.12
CA GLU A 107 10.51 10.59 15.34
C GLU A 107 9.76 9.43 14.67
N ALA A 108 8.58 9.69 14.05
CA ALA A 108 7.88 8.65 13.33
C ALA A 108 8.60 8.33 12.01
N ASP A 109 8.83 7.07 11.72
CA ASP A 109 9.35 6.57 10.43
C ASP A 109 8.24 6.40 9.42
N ILE A 110 7.05 6.03 9.89
CA ILE A 110 5.83 5.87 9.10
C ILE A 110 4.68 6.59 9.79
N LEU A 111 3.96 7.39 9.03
CA LEU A 111 2.74 8.06 9.46
C LEU A 111 1.55 7.41 8.74
N LEU A 112 0.49 7.13 9.49
CA LEU A 112 -0.75 6.57 8.97
C LEU A 112 -1.87 7.60 9.11
N PHE A 113 -2.71 7.68 8.09
CA PHE A 113 -3.73 8.70 7.95
C PHE A 113 -5.09 8.13 7.56
N GLN A 114 -6.03 9.01 7.26
CA GLN A 114 -7.37 8.68 6.78
C GLN A 114 -7.51 9.00 5.30
N ALA A 115 -8.35 8.22 4.63
CA ALA A 115 -8.84 8.49 3.29
C ALA A 115 -10.36 8.64 3.31
N ILE A 116 -10.88 9.45 2.38
CA ILE A 116 -12.31 9.65 2.17
C ILE A 116 -12.73 9.27 0.75
N THR A 117 -14.02 9.06 0.56
CA THR A 117 -14.60 9.03 -0.79
C THR A 117 -14.70 10.45 -1.36
N PRO A 118 -14.89 10.63 -2.67
CA PRO A 118 -15.13 11.96 -3.27
C PRO A 118 -16.32 12.71 -2.64
N GLU A 119 -17.29 11.98 -2.06
CA GLU A 119 -18.45 12.54 -1.36
C GLU A 119 -18.14 12.93 0.10
N GLY A 120 -16.91 12.70 0.59
CA GLY A 120 -16.45 13.08 1.92
C GLY A 120 -16.64 12.05 3.02
N ASN A 121 -17.06 10.82 2.71
CA ASN A 121 -17.22 9.77 3.71
C ASN A 121 -15.89 9.04 3.98
N LEU A 122 -15.60 8.69 5.24
CA LEU A 122 -14.44 7.87 5.57
C LEU A 122 -14.52 6.50 4.86
N LEU A 123 -13.41 6.10 4.23
CA LEU A 123 -13.34 4.81 3.52
C LEU A 123 -13.35 3.59 4.43
N LYS A 124 -12.92 3.74 5.67
CA LYS A 124 -12.77 2.66 6.64
C LYS A 124 -13.17 3.12 8.03
N ASN A 125 -13.33 2.17 8.94
CA ASN A 125 -13.43 2.44 10.36
C ASN A 125 -12.02 2.72 10.92
N TYR A 126 -11.59 3.98 10.85
CA TYR A 126 -10.34 4.42 11.44
C TYR A 126 -10.48 4.64 12.94
N PRO A 127 -9.37 4.59 13.73
CA PRO A 127 -9.40 5.04 15.12
C PRO A 127 -9.82 6.51 15.23
N GLU A 128 -10.53 6.85 16.31
CA GLU A 128 -10.92 8.25 16.57
C GLU A 128 -9.73 9.10 17.02
N ASP A 129 -8.84 8.49 17.81
CA ASP A 129 -7.66 9.15 18.37
C ASP A 129 -6.36 8.67 17.73
N SER A 130 -5.31 9.49 17.84
CA SER A 130 -3.96 9.12 17.46
C SER A 130 -3.46 7.93 18.30
N CYS A 131 -2.81 6.97 17.67
CA CYS A 131 -2.25 5.82 18.35
C CYS A 131 -0.99 5.30 17.65
N THR A 132 -0.21 4.45 18.33
CA THR A 132 0.83 3.69 17.66
C THR A 132 0.21 2.54 16.86
N TYR A 133 0.93 2.04 15.86
CA TYR A 133 0.48 0.88 15.09
C TYR A 133 0.27 -0.36 15.97
N ALA A 134 1.07 -0.52 17.02
CA ALA A 134 0.96 -1.62 17.97
C ALA A 134 -0.33 -1.55 18.81
N ASP A 135 -0.77 -0.34 19.16
CA ASP A 135 -1.93 -0.10 20.03
C ASP A 135 -3.24 0.09 19.24
N ARG A 136 -3.21 -0.04 17.91
CA ARG A 136 -4.40 0.16 17.07
C ARG A 136 -5.53 -0.79 17.44
N PRO A 137 -6.79 -0.35 17.38
CA PRO A 137 -7.95 -1.21 17.60
C PRO A 137 -7.95 -2.44 16.68
N ARG A 138 -8.50 -3.55 17.19
CA ARG A 138 -8.62 -4.80 16.40
C ARG A 138 -9.49 -4.57 15.17
N GLY A 139 -9.04 -5.07 14.04
CA GLY A 139 -9.76 -4.95 12.77
C GLY A 139 -9.45 -3.67 12.01
N CYS A 140 -8.65 -2.77 12.57
CA CYS A 140 -8.14 -1.61 11.86
C CYS A 140 -7.09 -2.04 10.82
N SER A 141 -7.25 -1.59 9.58
CA SER A 141 -6.32 -1.85 8.47
C SER A 141 -6.04 -0.57 7.69
N PHE A 142 -4.86 -0.52 7.10
CA PHE A 142 -4.42 0.61 6.29
C PHE A 142 -4.09 0.15 4.87
N SER A 143 -4.42 0.97 3.89
CA SER A 143 -4.07 0.77 2.47
C SER A 143 -2.89 1.67 2.10
N SER A 144 -2.37 1.51 0.88
CA SER A 144 -1.26 2.32 0.37
C SER A 144 -1.46 3.82 0.56
N TRP A 145 -2.62 4.32 0.20
CA TRP A 145 -2.97 5.74 0.29
C TRP A 145 -3.09 6.29 1.72
N ASP A 146 -3.20 5.41 2.74
CA ASP A 146 -3.17 5.81 4.15
C ASP A 146 -1.73 5.96 4.68
N ILE A 147 -0.71 5.55 3.90
CA ILE A 147 0.67 5.37 4.35
C ILE A 147 1.57 6.47 3.81
N VAL A 148 2.21 7.19 4.71
CA VAL A 148 3.28 8.15 4.41
C VAL A 148 4.58 7.68 5.06
N LEU A 149 5.63 7.58 4.27
CA LEU A 149 6.94 7.07 4.68
C LEU A 149 7.92 8.23 4.79
N ARG A 150 8.82 8.19 5.77
CA ARG A 150 9.98 9.10 5.77
C ARG A 150 11.07 8.56 4.86
N GLY A 151 11.52 9.39 3.93
CA GLY A 151 12.54 9.02 2.95
C GLY A 151 13.88 8.61 3.56
N ARG A 152 14.16 9.01 4.80
CA ARG A 152 15.36 8.65 5.58
C ARG A 152 15.24 7.30 6.32
N ALA A 153 14.03 6.78 6.52
CA ALA A 153 13.80 5.60 7.32
C ALA A 153 14.37 4.33 6.66
N ALA A 154 14.87 3.41 7.48
CA ALA A 154 15.30 2.09 7.04
C ALA A 154 14.09 1.17 6.91
N LEU A 155 13.35 1.32 5.82
CA LEU A 155 12.10 0.62 5.56
C LEU A 155 12.34 -0.78 4.98
N PRO A 156 11.44 -1.75 5.26
CA PRO A 156 11.44 -3.03 4.55
C PRO A 156 11.06 -2.82 3.08
N ARG A 157 11.21 -3.87 2.28
CA ARG A 157 10.65 -3.92 0.93
C ARG A 157 9.24 -4.52 0.99
N PHE A 158 8.38 -4.15 0.05
CA PHE A 158 7.15 -4.89 -0.17
C PHE A 158 7.46 -6.32 -0.60
N ASP A 159 6.75 -7.29 -0.04
CA ASP A 159 6.88 -8.70 -0.44
C ASP A 159 6.20 -8.92 -1.80
N GLU A 160 7.02 -9.18 -2.82
CA GLU A 160 6.57 -9.30 -4.22
C GLU A 160 5.70 -10.53 -4.51
N ARG A 161 5.53 -11.43 -3.52
CA ARG A 161 4.56 -12.53 -3.59
C ARG A 161 3.12 -12.06 -3.42
N PHE A 162 2.91 -10.85 -2.86
CA PHE A 162 1.62 -10.24 -2.58
C PHE A 162 1.34 -9.05 -3.51
N GLY A 163 0.05 -8.71 -3.62
CA GLY A 163 -0.44 -7.54 -4.36
C GLY A 163 -0.97 -7.88 -5.75
N LEU A 164 -1.61 -6.91 -6.37
CA LEU A 164 -2.14 -7.03 -7.73
C LEU A 164 -1.02 -7.44 -8.71
N GLY A 165 -1.33 -8.37 -9.59
CA GLY A 165 -0.35 -8.92 -10.54
C GLY A 165 0.54 -10.03 -9.97
N ALA A 166 0.51 -10.32 -8.67
CA ALA A 166 1.19 -11.46 -8.10
C ALA A 166 0.57 -12.80 -8.57
N ALA A 167 1.40 -13.84 -8.63
CA ALA A 167 0.96 -15.13 -9.16
C ALA A 167 -0.18 -15.76 -8.35
N HIS A 168 -0.15 -15.64 -7.02
CA HIS A 168 -1.02 -16.41 -6.13
C HIS A 168 -1.74 -15.60 -5.06
N LEU A 169 -1.20 -14.44 -4.64
CA LEU A 169 -1.67 -13.64 -3.49
C LEU A 169 -1.92 -12.19 -3.94
N SER A 170 -3.16 -11.86 -4.27
CA SER A 170 -3.49 -10.60 -4.96
C SER A 170 -3.73 -9.40 -4.05
N CYS A 171 -3.48 -9.51 -2.74
CA CYS A 171 -3.60 -8.42 -1.78
C CYS A 171 -2.78 -8.74 -0.51
N GLY A 172 -2.78 -7.82 0.46
CA GLY A 172 -2.16 -8.01 1.77
C GLY A 172 -0.71 -7.54 1.86
N GLU A 173 -0.22 -6.90 0.82
CA GLU A 173 1.14 -6.37 0.77
C GLU A 173 1.38 -5.26 1.79
N GLU A 174 0.37 -4.41 2.04
CA GLU A 174 0.47 -3.33 3.01
C GLU A 174 0.50 -3.86 4.45
N GLU A 175 -0.35 -4.86 4.77
CA GLU A 175 -0.33 -5.48 6.09
C GLU A 175 1.02 -6.13 6.39
N ILE A 176 1.59 -6.85 5.40
CA ILE A 176 2.93 -7.46 5.56
C ILE A 176 3.99 -6.37 5.70
N PHE A 177 3.96 -5.33 4.88
CA PHE A 177 4.93 -4.23 4.92
C PHE A 177 4.93 -3.51 6.28
N LEU A 178 3.75 -3.14 6.80
CA LEU A 178 3.62 -2.46 8.08
C LEU A 178 4.06 -3.35 9.26
N GLU A 179 3.72 -4.63 9.21
CA GLU A 179 4.15 -5.60 10.23
C GLU A 179 5.66 -5.82 10.21
N GLU A 180 6.29 -5.93 9.02
CA GLU A 180 7.75 -6.01 8.86
C GLU A 180 8.43 -4.74 9.37
N ALA A 181 7.90 -3.57 9.04
CA ALA A 181 8.42 -2.29 9.51
C ALA A 181 8.35 -2.20 11.05
N SER A 182 7.21 -2.58 11.63
CA SER A 182 7.02 -2.59 13.08
C SER A 182 7.98 -3.55 13.79
N ARG A 183 8.11 -4.79 13.30
CA ARG A 183 9.09 -5.78 13.82
C ARG A 183 10.54 -5.36 13.62
N GLY A 184 10.79 -4.59 12.55
CA GLY A 184 12.10 -4.00 12.27
C GLY A 184 12.45 -2.81 13.16
N GLY A 185 11.56 -2.39 14.06
CA GLY A 185 11.75 -1.28 14.99
C GLY A 185 11.37 0.10 14.44
N CYS A 186 10.69 0.18 13.27
CA CYS A 186 10.16 1.44 12.78
C CYS A 186 9.07 1.96 13.73
N ARG A 187 9.14 3.25 14.05
CA ARG A 187 8.08 3.95 14.78
C ARG A 187 6.95 4.31 13.81
N ILE A 188 5.81 3.66 13.97
CA ILE A 188 4.62 3.86 13.14
C ILE A 188 3.54 4.51 13.98
N VAL A 189 3.06 5.68 13.55
CA VAL A 189 2.06 6.48 14.27
C VAL A 189 0.89 6.78 13.36
N TYR A 190 -0.31 6.54 13.85
CA TYR A 190 -1.55 6.95 13.20
C TYR A 190 -2.00 8.32 13.71
N THR A 191 -2.46 9.15 12.80
CA THR A 191 -3.04 10.47 13.07
C THR A 191 -4.41 10.57 12.36
N PRO A 192 -5.50 10.94 13.08
CA PRO A 192 -6.85 10.99 12.51
C PRO A 192 -7.05 12.24 11.63
N GLN A 193 -6.33 12.29 10.52
CA GLN A 193 -6.38 13.36 9.53
C GLN A 193 -6.56 12.79 8.13
N VAL A 194 -7.44 13.43 7.34
CA VAL A 194 -7.67 13.10 5.94
C VAL A 194 -6.59 13.75 5.08
N ILE A 195 -5.89 12.92 4.27
CA ILE A 195 -4.83 13.38 3.35
C ILE A 195 -5.07 12.99 1.88
N VAL A 196 -6.15 12.27 1.59
CA VAL A 196 -6.46 11.81 0.23
C VAL A 196 -7.94 11.54 0.08
N ALA A 197 -8.47 11.77 -1.11
CA ALA A 197 -9.76 11.24 -1.54
C ALA A 197 -9.54 10.17 -2.63
N THR A 198 -10.27 9.05 -2.56
CA THR A 198 -10.18 7.98 -3.54
C THR A 198 -11.48 7.16 -3.59
N ARG A 199 -11.62 6.29 -4.57
CA ARG A 199 -12.81 5.45 -4.72
C ARG A 199 -12.83 4.33 -3.68
N ALA A 200 -14.04 3.95 -3.24
CA ALA A 200 -14.24 3.00 -2.15
C ALA A 200 -13.89 1.53 -2.47
N ALA A 201 -13.69 1.15 -3.73
CA ALA A 201 -13.48 -0.24 -4.13
C ALA A 201 -12.06 -0.72 -3.79
N THR A 202 -11.96 -1.73 -2.93
CA THR A 202 -10.67 -2.37 -2.58
C THR A 202 -10.55 -3.76 -3.19
N THR A 203 -9.32 -4.26 -3.33
CA THR A 203 -9.09 -5.65 -3.76
C THR A 203 -9.70 -6.66 -2.78
N GLY A 204 -9.76 -6.32 -1.49
CA GLY A 204 -10.36 -7.14 -0.43
C GLY A 204 -11.85 -7.44 -0.65
N ASP A 205 -12.58 -6.55 -1.31
CA ASP A 205 -14.01 -6.71 -1.59
C ASP A 205 -14.30 -7.91 -2.51
N ARG A 206 -13.27 -8.35 -3.26
CA ARG A 206 -13.33 -9.54 -4.12
C ARG A 206 -13.11 -10.85 -3.38
N PHE A 207 -13.12 -10.87 -2.04
CA PHE A 207 -12.87 -12.08 -1.24
C PHE A 207 -13.72 -13.28 -1.68
N TRP A 208 -15.02 -13.08 -1.91
CA TRP A 208 -15.92 -14.19 -2.28
C TRP A 208 -15.78 -14.63 -3.74
N SER A 209 -15.32 -13.78 -4.64
CA SER A 209 -15.19 -14.07 -6.08
C SER A 209 -13.77 -14.50 -6.48
N ASP A 210 -12.72 -14.03 -5.79
CA ASP A 210 -11.33 -14.25 -6.18
C ASP A 210 -10.58 -15.22 -5.24
N PRO A 211 -10.15 -16.40 -5.73
CA PRO A 211 -9.36 -17.35 -4.92
C PRO A 211 -8.01 -16.78 -4.49
N LYS A 212 -7.41 -15.87 -5.25
CA LYS A 212 -6.11 -15.27 -4.89
C LYS A 212 -6.26 -14.34 -3.68
N VAL A 213 -7.39 -13.62 -3.55
CA VAL A 213 -7.70 -12.81 -2.36
C VAL A 213 -7.89 -13.70 -1.12
N ARG A 214 -8.60 -14.83 -1.26
CA ARG A 214 -8.76 -15.80 -0.16
C ARG A 214 -7.43 -16.40 0.28
N ARG A 215 -6.58 -16.80 -0.67
CA ARG A 215 -5.22 -17.31 -0.40
C ARG A 215 -4.37 -16.27 0.31
N ALA A 216 -4.40 -15.02 -0.17
CA ALA A 216 -3.70 -13.90 0.44
C ALA A 216 -4.12 -13.72 1.90
N LYS A 217 -5.43 -13.79 2.21
CA LYS A 217 -5.92 -13.71 3.60
C LYS A 217 -5.34 -14.79 4.49
N GLY A 218 -5.26 -16.04 4.02
CA GLY A 218 -4.63 -17.13 4.76
C GLY A 218 -3.14 -16.90 4.99
N ALA A 219 -2.42 -16.43 3.97
CA ALA A 219 -1.00 -16.13 4.03
C ALA A 219 -0.69 -14.98 5.01
N VAL A 220 -1.45 -13.88 4.96
CA VAL A 220 -1.33 -12.75 5.90
C VAL A 220 -1.57 -13.20 7.34
N LEU A 221 -2.64 -13.97 7.59
CA LEU A 221 -2.91 -14.51 8.93
C LEU A 221 -1.78 -15.40 9.43
N CYS A 222 -1.18 -16.20 8.54
CA CYS A 222 -0.04 -17.06 8.86
C CYS A 222 1.18 -16.22 9.25
N TYR A 223 1.46 -15.17 8.49
CA TYR A 223 2.56 -14.24 8.76
C TYR A 223 2.40 -13.56 10.13
N MET A 224 1.20 -13.07 10.42
CA MET A 224 0.92 -12.32 11.66
C MET A 224 0.82 -13.21 12.90
N HIS A 225 0.34 -14.44 12.78
CA HIS A 225 -0.06 -15.27 13.95
C HIS A 225 0.55 -16.67 13.97
N GLY A 226 1.42 -17.01 13.03
CA GLY A 226 1.93 -18.36 12.85
C GLY A 226 0.84 -19.32 12.32
N ALA A 227 1.25 -20.54 11.96
CA ALA A 227 0.35 -21.52 11.32
C ALA A 227 -0.85 -21.90 12.14
N ALA A 228 -0.64 -22.27 13.41
CA ALA A 228 -1.72 -22.70 14.29
C ALA A 228 -2.73 -21.55 14.54
N GLY A 229 -2.22 -20.34 14.80
CA GLY A 229 -3.04 -19.15 14.98
C GLY A 229 -3.83 -18.77 13.72
N ALA A 230 -3.21 -18.92 12.55
CA ALA A 230 -3.88 -18.69 11.27
C ALA A 230 -4.98 -19.73 10.99
N ALA A 231 -4.70 -21.03 11.22
CA ALA A 231 -5.67 -22.08 10.99
C ALA A 231 -6.94 -21.88 11.83
N LEU A 232 -6.79 -21.55 13.11
CA LEU A 232 -7.93 -21.26 14.01
C LEU A 232 -8.75 -20.04 13.51
N ARG A 233 -8.05 -18.98 13.04
CA ARG A 233 -8.73 -17.78 12.51
C ARG A 233 -9.42 -18.05 11.18
N CYS A 234 -8.83 -18.82 10.29
CA CYS A 234 -9.45 -19.23 9.04
C CYS A 234 -10.70 -20.08 9.29
N LEU A 235 -10.65 -21.00 10.25
CA LEU A 235 -11.80 -21.81 10.64
C LEU A 235 -12.92 -20.93 11.22
N LYS A 236 -12.59 -20.04 12.16
CA LYS A 236 -13.55 -19.08 12.73
C LYS A 236 -14.15 -18.19 11.65
N PHE A 237 -13.33 -17.66 10.75
CA PHE A 237 -13.82 -16.81 9.66
C PHE A 237 -14.79 -17.55 8.76
N ALA A 238 -14.46 -18.77 8.32
CA ALA A 238 -15.33 -19.61 7.51
C ALA A 238 -16.62 -20.01 8.26
N ALA A 239 -16.56 -20.19 9.59
CA ALA A 239 -17.72 -20.55 10.42
C ALA A 239 -18.68 -19.37 10.63
N VAL A 240 -18.17 -18.17 10.90
CA VAL A 240 -18.98 -17.00 11.31
C VAL A 240 -19.63 -16.26 10.14
N GLN A 241 -19.12 -16.40 8.92
CA GLN A 241 -19.66 -15.73 7.71
C GLN A 241 -21.01 -16.36 7.26
N GLY A 242 -22.00 -16.33 8.13
CA GLY A 242 -23.28 -17.04 8.00
C GLY A 242 -24.16 -16.70 6.80
N LYS A 243 -23.86 -15.60 6.09
CA LYS A 243 -24.62 -15.19 4.87
C LYS A 243 -24.14 -15.90 3.60
N ALA A 244 -22.95 -16.49 3.58
CA ALA A 244 -22.43 -17.18 2.40
C ALA A 244 -22.85 -18.66 2.39
N PRO A 245 -23.18 -19.25 1.22
CA PRO A 245 -23.49 -20.67 1.08
C PRO A 245 -22.37 -21.57 1.62
N LEU A 246 -22.74 -22.71 2.24
CA LEU A 246 -21.78 -23.63 2.87
C LEU A 246 -20.66 -24.06 1.91
N ALA A 247 -20.99 -24.37 0.65
CA ALA A 247 -20.00 -24.74 -0.37
C ALA A 247 -18.96 -23.64 -0.59
N LEU A 248 -19.37 -22.36 -0.59
CA LEU A 248 -18.46 -21.22 -0.75
C LEU A 248 -17.58 -21.03 0.49
N ARG A 249 -18.11 -21.26 1.68
CA ARG A 249 -17.38 -21.21 2.95
C ARG A 249 -16.29 -22.30 3.01
N ILE A 250 -16.60 -23.52 2.57
CA ILE A 250 -15.64 -24.62 2.46
C ILE A 250 -14.54 -24.25 1.46
N LYS A 251 -14.92 -23.69 0.31
CA LYS A 251 -13.97 -23.23 -0.70
C LYS A 251 -13.05 -22.14 -0.14
N ALA A 252 -13.60 -21.17 0.57
CA ALA A 252 -12.85 -20.09 1.22
C ALA A 252 -11.84 -20.66 2.24
N PHE A 253 -12.27 -21.61 3.09
CA PHE A 253 -11.37 -22.26 4.03
C PHE A 253 -10.20 -22.99 3.32
N ARG A 254 -10.50 -23.75 2.26
CA ARG A 254 -9.47 -24.47 1.47
C ARG A 254 -8.46 -23.51 0.84
N ASP A 255 -8.94 -22.40 0.26
CA ASP A 255 -8.07 -21.40 -0.35
C ASP A 255 -7.20 -20.71 0.71
N MET A 256 -7.77 -20.35 1.88
CA MET A 256 -7.01 -19.77 2.99
C MET A 256 -5.98 -20.78 3.54
N ALA A 257 -6.33 -22.05 3.69
CA ALA A 257 -5.41 -23.11 4.13
C ALA A 257 -4.27 -23.30 3.13
N TRP A 258 -4.55 -23.21 1.83
CA TRP A 258 -3.52 -23.20 0.79
C TRP A 258 -2.58 -21.99 0.96
N GLY A 259 -3.10 -20.81 1.25
CA GLY A 259 -2.30 -19.61 1.52
C GLY A 259 -1.35 -19.78 2.72
N ILE A 260 -1.82 -20.44 3.80
CA ILE A 260 -0.99 -20.79 4.95
C ILE A 260 0.15 -21.72 4.50
N TRP A 261 -0.17 -22.78 3.79
CA TRP A 261 0.83 -23.73 3.29
C TRP A 261 1.85 -23.04 2.38
N TYR A 262 1.40 -22.22 1.43
CA TYR A 262 2.26 -21.47 0.52
C TYR A 262 3.24 -20.56 1.26
N SER A 263 2.81 -19.90 2.33
CA SER A 263 3.67 -19.05 3.14
C SER A 263 4.84 -19.82 3.77
N PHE A 264 4.65 -21.08 4.15
CA PHE A 264 5.72 -21.94 4.65
C PHE A 264 6.68 -22.41 3.59
N THR A 265 6.15 -22.85 2.44
CA THR A 265 6.97 -23.45 1.39
C THR A 265 7.79 -22.42 0.63
N THR A 266 7.35 -21.14 0.67
CA THR A 266 8.00 -20.03 -0.03
C THR A 266 8.65 -19.01 0.91
N SER A 267 8.72 -19.29 2.22
CA SER A 267 9.42 -18.44 3.18
C SER A 267 10.90 -18.33 2.81
N ALA A 268 11.15 -17.51 1.81
CA ALA A 268 12.46 -16.94 1.60
C ALA A 268 12.75 -16.01 2.78
N ARG A 269 14.00 -16.00 3.22
CA ARG A 269 14.62 -15.20 4.30
C ARG A 269 13.98 -13.82 4.43
N PRO A 270 13.98 -13.20 5.65
CA PRO A 270 13.52 -11.84 5.82
C PRO A 270 14.10 -10.96 4.71
N LEU A 271 13.20 -10.26 4.00
CA LEU A 271 13.58 -9.39 2.89
C LEU A 271 14.65 -8.41 3.39
N SER A 272 15.78 -8.35 2.71
CA SER A 272 16.88 -7.47 3.08
C SER A 272 16.35 -6.04 3.21
N ARG A 273 16.71 -5.36 4.31
CA ARG A 273 16.40 -3.94 4.50
C ARG A 273 16.85 -3.16 3.25
N ASN A 274 16.02 -2.21 2.82
CA ASN A 274 16.39 -1.25 1.78
C ASN A 274 17.50 -0.35 2.35
N THR A 275 18.73 -0.82 2.37
CA THR A 275 19.86 0.06 2.58
C THR A 275 20.03 0.86 1.30
N LYS A 276 19.63 2.13 1.31
CA LYS A 276 20.06 3.07 0.25
C LYS A 276 21.59 2.94 0.16
N PRO A 277 22.17 2.82 -1.03
CA PRO A 277 23.60 2.96 -1.16
C PRO A 277 23.99 4.33 -0.58
N PRO A 278 25.13 4.44 0.12
CA PRO A 278 25.58 5.73 0.64
C PRO A 278 25.66 6.72 -0.53
N LEU A 279 25.11 7.92 -0.33
CA LEU A 279 25.22 9.02 -1.29
C LEU A 279 26.71 9.18 -1.64
N PRO A 280 27.07 9.32 -2.93
CA PRO A 280 28.44 9.62 -3.31
C PRO A 280 28.86 10.94 -2.63
N LYS A 281 30.07 10.94 -2.03
CA LYS A 281 30.67 12.11 -1.39
C LYS A 281 30.94 13.21 -2.42
#